data_4ca4c99c98035da5dee585ff76573c69
#
_entry.id   4ca4c99c98035da5dee585ff76573c69
#
_cell.length_a   1.000
_cell.length_b   1.000
_cell.length_c   1.000
_cell.angle_alpha   90.00
_cell.angle_beta   90.00
_cell.angle_gamma   90.00
#
_symmetry.space_group_name_H-M   'P 1'
#
loop_
_entity.id
_entity.type
_entity.pdbx_description
1 polymer ?
#
loop_
_entity_poly.entity_id
_entity_poly.type
_entity_poly.pdbx_seq_one_letter_code
_entity_poly.pdbx_strand_id
1 'polypeptide(L)'
;MYNWIRDKFILASNTDVEMSENITVATAYLRSSGSVPLLFQYVFSALLSQLSLIGCESDLNNVELEQQIINTLHKNRSLKGGLIRIDVIEDRAEPLFLKYNLIYSKLETYHFDLNRKGLAIEIFSFCPKPKGILFSLPLACSFIFNLASRQVSEKNAASLLLLNPSKRLACGIYSLVYLVRGNKVLTVSYDEGAVIEPMFDIIRQLARDNGMHYSSELKLTVNDILISDEVFLADMKNGIQWVVAYGSKRFYNRVSSILATALDKLAFS
;
A
#
# COMPACT_ATOMS: atom_id res chain seq x y z
N MET A 1 5.36 9.95 21.13
CA MET A 1 4.56 10.07 19.90
C MET A 1 3.09 10.18 20.28
N TYR A 2 2.31 10.92 19.50
CA TYR A 2 0.87 11.08 19.69
C TYR A 2 0.13 10.57 18.47
N ASN A 3 -1.00 9.88 18.72
CA ASN A 3 -1.95 9.44 17.70
C ASN A 3 -3.25 10.22 17.87
N TRP A 4 -3.96 10.46 16.77
CA TRP A 4 -5.31 11.00 16.79
C TRP A 4 -6.29 9.84 16.84
N ILE A 5 -7.06 9.72 17.92
CA ILE A 5 -7.98 8.61 18.17
C ILE A 5 -9.29 9.18 18.71
N ARG A 6 -10.42 8.89 18.09
CA ARG A 6 -11.75 9.33 18.52
C ARG A 6 -11.77 10.82 18.89
N ASP A 7 -11.35 11.67 17.95
CA ASP A 7 -11.37 13.14 18.09
C ASP A 7 -10.49 13.72 19.20
N LYS A 8 -9.49 12.99 19.68
CA LYS A 8 -8.50 13.46 20.66
C LYS A 8 -7.09 12.94 20.38
N PHE A 9 -6.09 13.70 20.84
CA PHE A 9 -4.70 13.25 20.83
C PHE A 9 -4.39 12.36 22.03
N ILE A 10 -3.87 11.15 21.77
CA ILE A 10 -3.53 10.14 22.78
C ILE A 10 -2.04 9.80 22.64
N LEU A 11 -1.36 9.55 23.76
CA LEU A 11 0.00 8.99 23.75
C LEU A 11 -0.02 7.62 23.09
N ALA A 12 0.98 7.33 22.26
CA ALA A 12 1.07 6.07 21.53
C ALA A 12 1.05 4.81 22.42
N SER A 13 1.55 4.94 23.68
CA SER A 13 1.48 3.86 24.66
C SER A 13 0.06 3.48 25.12
N ASN A 14 -0.91 4.34 24.91
CA ASN A 14 -2.29 4.16 25.39
C ASN A 14 -3.28 3.89 24.23
N THR A 15 -2.78 3.81 23.00
CA THR A 15 -3.62 3.69 21.80
C THR A 15 -4.40 2.38 21.77
N ASP A 16 -3.79 1.27 22.15
CA ASP A 16 -4.43 -0.06 22.07
C ASP A 16 -5.68 -0.17 22.95
N VAL A 17 -5.71 0.50 24.09
CA VAL A 17 -6.87 0.51 25.01
C VAL A 17 -8.06 1.25 24.39
N GLU A 18 -7.81 2.35 23.71
CA GLU A 18 -8.86 3.18 23.09
C GLU A 18 -9.40 2.62 21.76
N MET A 19 -8.60 1.77 21.09
CA MET A 19 -8.99 1.18 19.80
C MET A 19 -9.84 -0.09 19.91
N SER A 20 -9.91 -0.71 21.10
CA SER A 20 -10.47 -2.07 21.28
C SER A 20 -11.98 -2.21 21.00
N GLU A 21 -12.73 -1.10 20.95
CA GLU A 21 -14.19 -1.13 20.81
C GLU A 21 -14.72 -0.83 19.42
N ASN A 22 -13.85 -0.45 18.48
CA ASN A 22 -14.26 0.00 17.13
C ASN A 22 -13.93 -1.04 16.06
N ILE A 23 -14.74 -1.05 15.00
CA ILE A 23 -14.48 -1.84 13.81
C ILE A 23 -13.80 -0.95 12.77
N THR A 24 -12.56 -1.29 12.42
CA THR A 24 -11.89 -0.65 11.27
C THR A 24 -12.52 -1.20 9.98
N VAL A 25 -13.02 -0.31 9.14
CA VAL A 25 -13.72 -0.65 7.88
C VAL A 25 -12.88 -0.34 6.64
N ALA A 26 -11.97 0.64 6.72
CA ALA A 26 -11.00 0.94 5.67
C ALA A 26 -9.67 1.37 6.28
N THR A 27 -8.56 1.12 5.56
CA THR A 27 -7.23 1.52 6.01
C THR A 27 -6.35 1.93 4.84
N ALA A 28 -5.51 2.94 5.06
CA ALA A 28 -4.50 3.35 4.11
C ALA A 28 -3.27 3.92 4.84
N TYR A 29 -2.15 3.96 4.13
CA TYR A 29 -0.95 4.66 4.60
C TYR A 29 -0.73 5.93 3.79
N LEU A 30 -0.16 6.94 4.45
CA LEU A 30 0.23 8.20 3.84
C LEU A 30 1.60 8.61 4.36
N ARG A 31 2.49 9.02 3.46
CA ARG A 31 3.78 9.62 3.83
C ARG A 31 3.66 11.13 3.90
N SER A 32 4.55 11.76 4.68
CA SER A 32 4.67 13.21 4.73
C SER A 32 6.11 13.67 4.60
N SER A 33 6.30 14.87 4.05
CA SER A 33 7.53 15.64 4.14
C SER A 33 7.33 16.75 5.16
N GLY A 34 8.00 16.64 6.30
CA GLY A 34 7.66 17.50 7.43
C GLY A 34 6.19 17.34 7.80
N SER A 35 5.45 18.44 7.78
CA SER A 35 4.00 18.45 8.06
C SER A 35 3.13 18.45 6.78
N VAL A 36 3.72 18.27 5.60
CA VAL A 36 2.99 18.25 4.33
C VAL A 36 2.63 16.80 3.96
N PRO A 37 1.33 16.43 3.90
CA PRO A 37 0.89 15.13 3.40
C PRO A 37 1.26 14.95 1.93
N LEU A 38 1.88 13.82 1.58
CA LEU A 38 2.27 13.52 0.21
C LEU A 38 1.21 12.67 -0.49
N LEU A 39 0.80 13.06 -1.71
CA LEU A 39 -0.12 12.30 -2.55
C LEU A 39 -1.49 12.04 -1.87
N PHE A 40 -1.94 12.96 -1.02
CA PHE A 40 -3.14 12.79 -0.20
C PHE A 40 -4.38 12.43 -1.02
N GLN A 41 -4.59 13.05 -2.19
CA GLN A 41 -5.78 12.81 -3.02
C GLN A 41 -5.88 11.35 -3.50
N TYR A 42 -4.74 10.70 -3.80
CA TYR A 42 -4.73 9.28 -4.16
C TYR A 42 -5.05 8.38 -2.96
N VAL A 43 -4.54 8.73 -1.77
CA VAL A 43 -4.83 8.01 -0.53
C VAL A 43 -6.31 8.14 -0.18
N PHE A 44 -6.86 9.34 -0.28
CA PHE A 44 -8.27 9.60 -0.03
C PHE A 44 -9.19 8.84 -1.00
N SER A 45 -8.86 8.86 -2.31
CA SER A 45 -9.59 8.09 -3.33
C SER A 45 -9.57 6.58 -3.04
N ALA A 46 -8.44 6.03 -2.58
CA ALA A 46 -8.35 4.62 -2.22
C ALA A 46 -9.19 4.28 -0.98
N LEU A 47 -9.27 5.17 0.01
CA LEU A 47 -10.18 5.00 1.16
C LEU A 47 -11.64 5.01 0.72
N LEU A 48 -12.06 5.96 -0.12
CA LEU A 48 -13.41 6.02 -0.66
C LEU A 48 -13.75 4.75 -1.46
N SER A 49 -12.80 4.22 -2.26
CA SER A 49 -12.99 2.98 -2.99
C SER A 49 -13.21 1.79 -2.06
N GLN A 50 -12.51 1.71 -0.94
CA GLN A 50 -12.70 0.66 0.06
C GLN A 50 -14.09 0.78 0.71
N LEU A 51 -14.50 1.99 1.11
CA LEU A 51 -15.80 2.26 1.73
C LEU A 51 -16.96 1.93 0.79
N SER A 52 -16.87 2.33 -0.48
CA SER A 52 -17.87 2.03 -1.50
C SER A 52 -18.07 0.52 -1.68
N LEU A 53 -16.99 -0.29 -1.64
CA LEU A 53 -17.08 -1.75 -1.79
C LEU A 53 -17.82 -2.45 -0.65
N ILE A 54 -17.84 -1.88 0.53
CA ILE A 54 -18.57 -2.43 1.68
C ILE A 54 -19.95 -1.77 1.85
N GLY A 55 -20.35 -0.90 0.91
CA GLY A 55 -21.65 -0.23 0.94
C GLY A 55 -21.73 0.91 1.97
N CYS A 56 -20.59 1.39 2.49
CA CYS A 56 -20.56 2.60 3.30
C CYS A 56 -20.58 3.82 2.39
N GLU A 57 -21.72 4.50 2.29
CA GLU A 57 -21.78 5.84 1.74
C GLU A 57 -21.11 6.79 2.75
N SER A 58 -20.03 7.43 2.33
CA SER A 58 -19.16 8.10 3.29
C SER A 58 -19.37 9.61 3.28
N ASP A 59 -19.63 10.15 4.45
CA ASP A 59 -19.50 11.57 4.78
C ASP A 59 -18.04 11.95 5.14
N LEU A 60 -17.06 11.13 4.73
CA LEU A 60 -15.65 11.39 5.02
C LEU A 60 -15.22 12.69 4.33
N ASN A 61 -15.02 13.73 5.12
CA ASN A 61 -14.64 15.04 4.62
C ASN A 61 -13.13 15.09 4.36
N ASN A 62 -12.74 15.29 3.10
CA ASN A 62 -11.34 15.33 2.69
C ASN A 62 -10.57 16.51 3.34
N VAL A 63 -11.17 17.68 3.45
CA VAL A 63 -10.54 18.88 4.03
C VAL A 63 -10.29 18.68 5.52
N GLU A 64 -11.27 18.13 6.23
CA GLU A 64 -11.15 17.85 7.65
C GLU A 64 -10.09 16.77 7.93
N LEU A 65 -10.12 15.66 7.17
CA LEU A 65 -9.14 14.57 7.32
C LEU A 65 -7.72 15.09 7.05
N GLU A 66 -7.51 15.84 5.98
CA GLU A 66 -6.20 16.42 5.66
C GLU A 66 -5.70 17.35 6.76
N GLN A 67 -6.58 18.22 7.28
CA GLN A 67 -6.24 19.13 8.38
C GLN A 67 -5.86 18.38 9.66
N GLN A 68 -6.55 17.29 9.98
CA GLN A 68 -6.21 16.47 11.16
C GLN A 68 -4.91 15.68 10.97
N ILE A 69 -4.61 15.26 9.74
CA ILE A 69 -3.29 14.68 9.41
C ILE A 69 -2.20 15.72 9.67
N ILE A 70 -2.35 16.95 9.17
CA ILE A 70 -1.41 18.05 9.38
C ILE A 70 -1.25 18.34 10.88
N ASN A 71 -2.34 18.42 11.64
CA ASN A 71 -2.31 18.63 13.08
C ASN A 71 -1.55 17.49 13.81
N THR A 72 -1.76 16.26 13.38
CA THR A 72 -1.06 15.08 13.93
C THR A 72 0.44 15.14 13.67
N LEU A 73 0.83 15.53 12.46
CA LEU A 73 2.24 15.72 12.08
C LEU A 73 2.89 16.85 12.90
N HIS A 74 2.23 17.99 13.06
CA HIS A 74 2.68 19.09 13.90
C HIS A 74 2.85 18.69 15.37
N LYS A 75 1.86 18.00 15.94
CA LYS A 75 1.90 17.51 17.33
C LYS A 75 3.08 16.57 17.58
N ASN A 76 3.47 15.80 16.57
CA ASN A 76 4.60 14.88 16.63
C ASN A 76 5.93 15.53 16.23
N ARG A 77 5.96 16.81 15.89
CA ARG A 77 7.17 17.53 15.42
C ARG A 77 7.85 16.77 14.27
N SER A 78 7.06 16.36 13.27
CA SER A 78 7.55 15.62 12.10
C SER A 78 8.42 16.52 11.21
N LEU A 79 9.70 16.70 11.57
CA LEU A 79 10.61 17.60 10.86
C LEU A 79 11.17 17.00 9.57
N LYS A 80 11.44 15.70 9.54
CA LYS A 80 12.02 15.03 8.38
C LYS A 80 10.94 14.32 7.54
N GLY A 81 10.17 13.46 8.16
CA GLY A 81 9.11 12.72 7.51
C GLY A 81 8.30 11.90 8.49
N GLY A 82 7.06 11.64 8.13
CA GLY A 82 6.14 10.83 8.90
C GLY A 82 5.41 9.83 8.02
N LEU A 83 5.03 8.73 8.63
CA LEU A 83 4.08 7.78 8.09
C LEU A 83 2.83 7.83 8.95
N ILE A 84 1.71 8.14 8.35
CA ILE A 84 0.40 8.09 8.99
C ILE A 84 -0.32 6.85 8.47
N ARG A 85 -0.78 5.98 9.39
CA ARG A 85 -1.82 5.00 9.08
C ARG A 85 -3.15 5.66 9.39
N ILE A 86 -4.03 5.65 8.42
CA ILE A 86 -5.41 6.14 8.52
C ILE A 86 -6.29 4.90 8.64
N ASP A 87 -6.98 4.74 9.75
CA ASP A 87 -7.97 3.70 9.94
C ASP A 87 -9.34 4.36 10.03
N VAL A 88 -10.20 4.16 9.03
CA VAL A 88 -11.59 4.58 9.07
C VAL A 88 -12.35 3.57 9.89
N ILE A 89 -13.11 4.05 10.86
CA ILE A 89 -13.80 3.23 11.86
C ILE A 89 -15.30 3.49 11.82
N GLU A 90 -16.06 2.44 12.03
CA GLU A 90 -17.49 2.51 12.29
C GLU A 90 -17.71 2.55 13.81
N ASP A 91 -18.41 3.58 14.28
CA ASP A 91 -18.79 3.67 15.69
C ASP A 91 -20.01 2.76 15.93
N ARG A 92 -19.89 1.79 16.84
CA ARG A 92 -20.99 0.88 17.16
C ARG A 92 -22.19 1.59 17.80
N ALA A 93 -21.97 2.72 18.45
CA ALA A 93 -23.05 3.51 19.06
C ALA A 93 -23.79 4.36 18.02
N GLU A 94 -23.11 4.77 16.96
CA GLU A 94 -23.63 5.61 15.88
C GLU A 94 -23.18 5.07 14.51
N PRO A 95 -23.73 3.92 14.04
CA PRO A 95 -23.21 3.22 12.84
C PRO A 95 -23.31 4.02 11.53
N LEU A 96 -24.04 5.14 11.50
CA LEU A 96 -24.15 6.02 10.34
C LEU A 96 -23.01 7.03 10.24
N PHE A 97 -22.18 7.16 11.28
CA PHE A 97 -21.08 8.13 11.30
C PHE A 97 -19.74 7.41 11.23
N LEU A 98 -18.97 7.71 10.19
CA LEU A 98 -17.59 7.25 10.08
C LEU A 98 -16.68 8.23 10.81
N LYS A 99 -15.83 7.68 11.66
CA LYS A 99 -14.71 8.38 12.30
C LYS A 99 -13.38 7.85 11.75
N TYR A 100 -12.29 8.41 12.17
CA TYR A 100 -10.97 7.91 11.77
C TYR A 100 -9.96 8.01 12.91
N ASN A 101 -9.03 7.07 12.90
CA ASN A 101 -7.85 7.09 13.75
C ASN A 101 -6.62 7.37 12.89
N LEU A 102 -5.75 8.25 13.36
CA LEU A 102 -4.48 8.58 12.71
C LEU A 102 -3.33 8.10 13.59
N ILE A 103 -2.60 7.10 13.11
CA ILE A 103 -1.49 6.48 13.86
C ILE A 103 -0.18 6.92 13.23
N TYR A 104 0.58 7.71 13.97
CA TYR A 104 1.84 8.28 13.51
C TYR A 104 3.02 7.33 13.76
N SER A 105 3.90 7.23 12.78
CA SER A 105 5.23 6.62 12.88
C SER A 105 6.26 7.53 12.24
N LYS A 106 7.43 7.66 12.86
CA LYS A 106 8.54 8.45 12.32
C LYS A 106 9.17 7.72 11.14
N LEU A 107 9.50 8.47 10.08
CA LEU A 107 10.33 8.01 8.97
C LEU A 107 11.71 8.67 9.01
N GLU A 108 12.73 7.94 8.56
CA GLU A 108 14.09 8.47 8.43
C GLU A 108 14.25 9.34 7.17
N THR A 109 13.49 9.04 6.12
CA THR A 109 13.44 9.79 4.86
C THR A 109 12.01 10.03 4.42
N TYR A 110 11.75 11.19 3.84
CA TYR A 110 10.47 11.53 3.23
C TYR A 110 10.43 11.20 1.72
N HIS A 111 11.57 11.01 1.08
CA HIS A 111 11.67 10.65 -0.34
C HIS A 111 11.18 9.22 -0.60
N PHE A 112 10.64 9.01 -1.79
CA PHE A 112 10.27 7.69 -2.31
C PHE A 112 11.49 7.03 -3.00
N ASP A 113 12.57 6.88 -2.25
CA ASP A 113 13.82 6.31 -2.76
C ASP A 113 13.64 4.86 -3.21
N LEU A 114 14.22 4.52 -4.37
CA LEU A 114 14.31 3.13 -4.80
C LEU A 114 15.28 2.35 -3.88
N ASN A 115 14.88 1.15 -3.47
CA ASN A 115 15.71 0.29 -2.61
C ASN A 115 17.04 -0.07 -3.30
N ARG A 116 18.17 0.18 -2.63
CA ARG A 116 19.52 0.05 -3.22
C ARG A 116 19.90 -1.37 -3.63
N LYS A 117 19.56 -2.37 -2.80
CA LYS A 117 19.99 -3.77 -2.99
C LYS A 117 19.04 -4.63 -3.82
N GLY A 118 17.80 -4.12 -4.07
CA GLY A 118 16.74 -4.93 -4.62
C GLY A 118 16.22 -5.98 -3.63
N LEU A 119 15.02 -6.48 -3.88
CA LEU A 119 14.40 -7.51 -3.06
C LEU A 119 14.66 -8.90 -3.68
N ALA A 120 15.08 -9.87 -2.90
CA ALA A 120 14.94 -11.28 -3.25
C ALA A 120 13.54 -11.72 -2.85
N ILE A 121 12.75 -12.21 -3.79
CA ILE A 121 11.37 -12.62 -3.53
C ILE A 121 11.20 -14.13 -3.69
N GLU A 122 10.20 -14.67 -2.99
CA GLU A 122 9.70 -16.03 -3.15
C GLU A 122 8.18 -16.07 -3.17
N ILE A 123 7.61 -17.24 -3.42
CA ILE A 123 6.17 -17.46 -3.36
C ILE A 123 5.76 -17.89 -1.95
N PHE A 124 4.73 -17.25 -1.40
CA PHE A 124 4.05 -17.69 -0.21
C PHE A 124 3.28 -18.99 -0.51
N SER A 125 3.62 -20.07 0.17
CA SER A 125 3.15 -21.43 -0.15
C SER A 125 2.18 -22.02 0.87
N PHE A 126 1.94 -21.32 2.01
CA PHE A 126 1.12 -21.88 3.08
C PHE A 126 -0.36 -21.97 2.72
N CYS A 127 -0.92 -20.90 2.17
CA CYS A 127 -2.30 -20.86 1.68
C CYS A 127 -2.44 -19.87 0.53
N PRO A 128 -3.39 -20.08 -0.40
CA PRO A 128 -3.68 -19.10 -1.43
C PRO A 128 -4.39 -17.87 -0.83
N LYS A 129 -4.13 -16.69 -1.39
CA LYS A 129 -4.91 -15.49 -1.11
C LYS A 129 -6.27 -15.61 -1.82
N PRO A 130 -7.40 -15.45 -1.13
CA PRO A 130 -8.69 -15.44 -1.80
C PRO A 130 -8.74 -14.38 -2.90
N LYS A 131 -9.55 -14.60 -3.92
CA LYS A 131 -9.78 -13.65 -5.01
C LYS A 131 -11.22 -13.15 -5.03
N GLY A 132 -11.47 -12.11 -5.80
CA GLY A 132 -12.73 -11.38 -5.86
C GLY A 132 -12.62 -10.01 -5.19
N ILE A 133 -13.50 -9.11 -5.58
CA ILE A 133 -13.41 -7.69 -5.26
C ILE A 133 -13.34 -7.40 -3.74
N LEU A 134 -14.06 -8.11 -2.91
CA LEU A 134 -14.01 -7.94 -1.45
C LEU A 134 -12.65 -8.31 -0.85
N PHE A 135 -11.94 -9.26 -1.47
CA PHE A 135 -10.58 -9.63 -1.04
C PHE A 135 -9.49 -8.71 -1.60
N SER A 136 -9.87 -7.67 -2.33
CA SER A 136 -8.96 -6.56 -2.64
C SER A 136 -8.83 -5.57 -1.48
N LEU A 137 -9.73 -5.61 -0.49
CA LEU A 137 -9.61 -4.85 0.74
C LEU A 137 -8.40 -5.31 1.55
N PRO A 138 -7.47 -4.42 1.94
CA PRO A 138 -6.29 -4.81 2.75
C PRO A 138 -6.66 -5.51 4.06
N LEU A 139 -7.73 -5.06 4.71
CA LEU A 139 -8.23 -5.61 5.98
C LEU A 139 -8.76 -7.03 5.83
N ALA A 140 -9.45 -7.35 4.74
CA ALA A 140 -10.01 -8.68 4.50
C ALA A 140 -8.93 -9.78 4.40
N CYS A 141 -7.68 -9.40 4.08
CA CYS A 141 -6.55 -10.31 3.93
C CYS A 141 -5.47 -10.12 5.00
N SER A 142 -5.70 -9.31 6.03
CA SER A 142 -4.70 -8.95 7.04
C SER A 142 -4.07 -10.17 7.72
N PHE A 143 -4.87 -11.19 8.04
CA PHE A 143 -4.38 -12.44 8.65
C PHE A 143 -3.39 -13.17 7.73
N ILE A 144 -3.72 -13.29 6.43
CA ILE A 144 -2.84 -13.94 5.44
C ILE A 144 -1.54 -13.15 5.25
N PHE A 145 -1.61 -11.83 5.20
CA PHE A 145 -0.44 -10.97 5.13
C PHE A 145 0.45 -11.09 6.37
N ASN A 146 -0.14 -11.20 7.56
CA ASN A 146 0.60 -11.44 8.79
C ASN A 146 1.30 -12.80 8.79
N LEU A 147 0.65 -13.86 8.30
CA LEU A 147 1.29 -15.17 8.13
C LEU A 147 2.44 -15.11 7.14
N ALA A 148 2.24 -14.45 5.99
CA ALA A 148 3.28 -14.28 4.99
C ALA A 148 4.47 -13.47 5.54
N SER A 149 4.23 -12.41 6.30
CA SER A 149 5.27 -11.60 6.93
C SER A 149 6.14 -12.42 7.91
N ARG A 150 5.55 -13.32 8.67
CA ARG A 150 6.31 -14.24 9.54
C ARG A 150 7.19 -15.19 8.75
N GLN A 151 6.71 -15.69 7.61
CA GLN A 151 7.45 -16.63 6.78
C GLN A 151 8.64 -15.99 6.01
N VAL A 152 8.64 -14.66 5.82
CA VAL A 152 9.77 -13.93 5.19
C VAL A 152 11.09 -14.27 5.88
N SER A 153 11.15 -14.20 7.21
CA SER A 153 12.35 -14.48 7.99
C SER A 153 12.81 -15.93 7.87
N GLU A 154 11.89 -16.89 7.77
CA GLU A 154 12.16 -18.31 7.66
C GLU A 154 12.77 -18.68 6.29
N LYS A 155 12.33 -18.01 5.23
CA LYS A 155 12.73 -18.30 3.84
C LYS A 155 13.97 -17.54 3.37
N ASN A 156 14.55 -16.70 4.22
CA ASN A 156 15.67 -15.82 3.86
C ASN A 156 15.36 -14.96 2.61
N ALA A 157 14.08 -14.61 2.42
CA ALA A 157 13.57 -13.74 1.37
C ALA A 157 13.42 -12.32 1.92
N ALA A 158 13.40 -11.33 1.04
CA ALA A 158 13.11 -9.95 1.42
C ALA A 158 11.61 -9.63 1.39
N SER A 159 10.83 -10.35 0.55
CA SER A 159 9.37 -10.30 0.49
C SER A 159 8.82 -11.57 -0.15
N LEU A 160 7.50 -11.76 -0.02
CA LEU A 160 6.80 -12.89 -0.63
C LEU A 160 5.69 -12.40 -1.56
N LEU A 161 5.51 -13.09 -2.69
CA LEU A 161 4.34 -12.94 -3.55
C LEU A 161 3.27 -13.97 -3.18
N LEU A 162 2.03 -13.53 -3.17
CA LEU A 162 0.88 -14.36 -2.91
C LEU A 162 0.23 -14.78 -4.23
N LEU A 163 -0.18 -16.04 -4.28
CA LEU A 163 -0.96 -16.60 -5.39
C LEU A 163 -2.42 -16.75 -4.97
N ASN A 164 -3.33 -16.60 -5.91
CA ASN A 164 -4.75 -16.90 -5.71
C ASN A 164 -5.04 -18.41 -5.86
N PRO A 165 -6.26 -18.89 -5.57
CA PRO A 165 -6.63 -20.32 -5.71
C PRO A 165 -6.44 -20.89 -7.12
N SER A 166 -6.40 -20.04 -8.15
CA SER A 166 -6.11 -20.44 -9.54
C SER A 166 -4.60 -20.47 -9.85
N LYS A 167 -3.73 -20.41 -8.84
CA LYS A 167 -2.25 -20.39 -8.95
C LYS A 167 -1.72 -19.19 -9.80
N ARG A 168 -2.44 -18.08 -9.80
CA ARG A 168 -2.06 -16.85 -10.46
C ARG A 168 -1.56 -15.85 -9.44
N LEU A 169 -0.74 -14.89 -9.89
CA LEU A 169 -0.28 -13.80 -9.06
C LEU A 169 -1.48 -13.00 -8.54
N ALA A 170 -1.43 -12.62 -7.29
CA ALA A 170 -2.40 -11.76 -6.63
C ALA A 170 -1.76 -10.43 -6.20
N CYS A 171 -0.79 -10.47 -5.31
CA CYS A 171 -0.11 -9.27 -4.77
C CYS A 171 1.18 -9.66 -4.05
N GLY A 172 1.92 -8.67 -3.55
CA GLY A 172 2.91 -8.86 -2.49
C GLY A 172 2.27 -8.77 -1.10
N ILE A 173 3.09 -8.74 -0.05
CA ILE A 173 2.61 -8.52 1.31
C ILE A 173 2.24 -7.03 1.45
N TYR A 174 0.95 -6.73 1.55
CA TYR A 174 0.41 -5.35 1.57
C TYR A 174 0.89 -4.47 0.42
N SER A 175 1.24 -5.05 -0.73
CA SER A 175 1.79 -4.30 -1.87
C SER A 175 1.26 -4.85 -3.19
N LEU A 176 1.23 -4.00 -4.20
CA LEU A 176 0.97 -4.39 -5.59
C LEU A 176 2.21 -5.05 -6.19
N VAL A 177 2.02 -5.96 -7.13
CA VAL A 177 3.10 -6.59 -7.91
C VAL A 177 3.02 -6.12 -9.36
N TYR A 178 4.15 -5.73 -9.89
CA TYR A 178 4.30 -5.27 -11.27
C TYR A 178 5.37 -6.08 -12.00
N LEU A 179 5.07 -6.45 -13.23
CA LEU A 179 6.00 -7.09 -14.16
C LEU A 179 6.27 -6.16 -15.33
N VAL A 180 7.50 -6.09 -15.77
CA VAL A 180 7.90 -5.28 -16.94
C VAL A 180 8.38 -6.17 -18.05
N ARG A 181 7.89 -5.91 -19.29
CA ARG A 181 8.33 -6.55 -20.52
C ARG A 181 8.54 -5.48 -21.59
N GLY A 182 9.79 -5.20 -21.92
CA GLY A 182 10.14 -4.10 -22.81
C GLY A 182 9.61 -2.77 -22.28
N ASN A 183 8.63 -2.19 -22.95
CA ASN A 183 7.98 -0.93 -22.58
C ASN A 183 6.58 -1.11 -21.96
N LYS A 184 6.26 -2.33 -21.48
CA LYS A 184 4.95 -2.64 -20.91
C LYS A 184 5.07 -2.86 -19.40
N VAL A 185 4.27 -2.13 -18.63
CA VAL A 185 4.10 -2.30 -17.19
C VAL A 185 2.79 -3.07 -16.96
N LEU A 186 2.91 -4.26 -16.39
CA LEU A 186 1.83 -5.23 -16.25
C LEU A 186 1.53 -5.46 -14.77
N THR A 187 0.27 -5.48 -14.40
CA THR A 187 -0.16 -5.88 -13.05
C THR A 187 -1.44 -6.71 -13.11
N VAL A 188 -1.89 -7.19 -11.98
CA VAL A 188 -3.10 -8.01 -11.87
C VAL A 188 -4.31 -7.16 -11.52
N SER A 189 -5.51 -7.63 -11.86
CA SER A 189 -6.76 -6.97 -11.50
C SER A 189 -7.16 -7.25 -10.03
N TYR A 190 -8.06 -6.45 -9.51
CA TYR A 190 -8.68 -6.68 -8.20
C TYR A 190 -9.41 -8.04 -8.13
N ASP A 191 -10.04 -8.48 -9.22
CA ASP A 191 -10.69 -9.79 -9.30
C ASP A 191 -9.71 -10.97 -9.18
N GLU A 192 -8.46 -10.79 -9.60
CA GLU A 192 -7.42 -11.81 -9.40
C GLU A 192 -6.73 -11.71 -8.04
N GLY A 193 -7.04 -10.68 -7.26
CA GLY A 193 -6.60 -10.52 -5.87
C GLY A 193 -5.56 -9.42 -5.65
N ALA A 194 -5.41 -8.43 -6.55
CA ALA A 194 -4.68 -7.22 -6.22
C ALA A 194 -5.32 -6.52 -5.00
N VAL A 195 -4.53 -5.77 -4.25
CA VAL A 195 -5.04 -4.97 -3.13
C VAL A 195 -5.41 -3.56 -3.59
N ILE A 196 -6.44 -2.97 -2.96
CA ILE A 196 -6.73 -1.55 -3.15
C ILE A 196 -5.65 -0.77 -2.42
N GLU A 197 -4.81 -0.12 -3.22
CA GLU A 197 -3.64 0.60 -2.78
C GLU A 197 -3.43 1.82 -3.69
N PRO A 198 -3.18 3.02 -3.14
CA PRO A 198 -3.04 4.26 -3.94
C PRO A 198 -2.03 4.15 -5.09
N MET A 199 -0.98 3.35 -4.91
CA MET A 199 0.03 3.13 -5.96
C MET A 199 -0.52 2.50 -7.25
N PHE A 200 -1.72 1.92 -7.22
CA PHE A 200 -2.34 1.37 -8.44
C PHE A 200 -2.58 2.48 -9.48
N ASP A 201 -3.21 3.56 -9.06
CA ASP A 201 -3.50 4.70 -9.93
C ASP A 201 -2.27 5.56 -10.18
N ILE A 202 -1.43 5.74 -9.18
CA ILE A 202 -0.17 6.48 -9.30
C ILE A 202 0.74 5.82 -10.36
N ILE A 203 1.00 4.52 -10.26
CA ILE A 203 1.87 3.82 -11.23
C ILE A 203 1.24 3.83 -12.63
N ARG A 204 -0.09 3.71 -12.72
CA ARG A 204 -0.80 3.82 -14.00
C ARG A 204 -0.55 5.18 -14.66
N GLN A 205 -0.67 6.27 -13.90
CA GLN A 205 -0.40 7.62 -14.38
C GLN A 205 1.07 7.77 -14.77
N LEU A 206 2.01 7.45 -13.87
CA LEU A 206 3.43 7.59 -14.10
C LEU A 206 3.92 6.78 -15.32
N ALA A 207 3.40 5.57 -15.51
CA ALA A 207 3.73 4.76 -16.67
C ALA A 207 3.30 5.45 -17.98
N ARG A 208 2.08 6.00 -18.02
CA ARG A 208 1.57 6.73 -19.19
C ARG A 208 2.36 8.01 -19.46
N ASP A 209 2.64 8.79 -18.44
CA ASP A 209 3.38 10.06 -18.53
C ASP A 209 4.82 9.85 -19.01
N ASN A 210 5.39 8.67 -18.79
CA ASN A 210 6.70 8.26 -19.26
C ASN A 210 6.66 7.42 -20.57
N GLY A 211 5.53 7.43 -21.31
CA GLY A 211 5.39 6.78 -22.60
C GLY A 211 5.36 5.25 -22.54
N MET A 212 5.01 4.65 -21.41
CA MET A 212 4.93 3.20 -21.23
C MET A 212 3.48 2.71 -21.42
N HIS A 213 3.33 1.48 -21.88
CA HIS A 213 2.04 0.82 -21.96
C HIS A 213 1.71 0.18 -20.60
N TYR A 214 0.60 0.58 -20.00
CA TYR A 214 0.11 0.00 -18.75
C TYR A 214 -1.06 -0.95 -18.99
N SER A 215 -1.05 -2.12 -18.34
CA SER A 215 -2.16 -3.06 -18.36
C SER A 215 -2.35 -3.70 -16.99
N SER A 216 -3.60 -3.69 -16.48
CA SER A 216 -3.97 -4.15 -15.14
C SER A 216 -4.99 -5.29 -15.11
N GLU A 217 -5.48 -5.73 -16.27
CA GLU A 217 -6.52 -6.77 -16.33
C GLU A 217 -5.96 -8.14 -16.75
N LEU A 218 -4.82 -8.50 -16.14
CA LEU A 218 -4.07 -9.67 -16.56
C LEU A 218 -4.18 -10.82 -15.56
N LYS A 219 -4.18 -12.01 -16.09
CA LYS A 219 -4.13 -13.26 -15.33
C LYS A 219 -2.69 -13.78 -15.29
N LEU A 220 -1.83 -13.04 -14.60
CA LEU A 220 -0.39 -13.32 -14.53
C LEU A 220 -0.11 -14.56 -13.66
N THR A 221 0.90 -15.31 -14.04
CA THR A 221 1.33 -16.55 -13.38
C THR A 221 2.80 -16.43 -12.92
N VAL A 222 3.28 -17.43 -12.20
CA VAL A 222 4.72 -17.52 -11.83
C VAL A 222 5.62 -17.57 -13.08
N ASN A 223 5.15 -18.20 -14.17
CA ASN A 223 5.90 -18.22 -15.42
C ASN A 223 6.06 -16.83 -16.03
N ASP A 224 5.09 -15.95 -15.81
CA ASP A 224 5.18 -14.56 -16.27
C ASP A 224 6.28 -13.79 -15.54
N ILE A 225 6.59 -14.13 -14.29
CA ILE A 225 7.76 -13.60 -13.57
C ILE A 225 9.04 -13.99 -14.30
N LEU A 226 9.18 -15.27 -14.66
CA LEU A 226 10.41 -15.82 -15.26
C LEU A 226 10.75 -15.19 -16.60
N ILE A 227 9.74 -14.83 -17.39
CA ILE A 227 9.92 -14.21 -18.72
C ILE A 227 9.90 -12.67 -18.70
N SER A 228 9.79 -12.06 -17.53
CA SER A 228 9.83 -10.60 -17.38
C SER A 228 11.26 -10.07 -17.30
N ASP A 229 11.45 -8.84 -17.77
CA ASP A 229 12.73 -8.12 -17.69
C ASP A 229 12.96 -7.54 -16.30
N GLU A 230 11.88 -7.00 -15.70
CA GLU A 230 11.88 -6.43 -14.36
C GLU A 230 10.65 -6.88 -13.57
N VAL A 231 10.81 -6.91 -12.25
CA VAL A 231 9.73 -7.07 -11.27
C VAL A 231 9.89 -5.99 -10.21
N PHE A 232 8.80 -5.38 -9.80
CA PHE A 232 8.81 -4.49 -8.65
C PHE A 232 7.51 -4.60 -7.84
N LEU A 233 7.60 -4.26 -6.57
CA LEU A 233 6.47 -4.11 -5.67
C LEU A 233 6.22 -2.61 -5.45
N ALA A 234 4.97 -2.23 -5.16
CA ALA A 234 4.66 -0.85 -4.85
C ALA A 234 3.56 -0.74 -3.79
N ASP A 235 3.79 0.10 -2.80
CA ASP A 235 2.85 0.50 -1.76
C ASP A 235 3.19 1.90 -1.22
N MET A 236 2.25 2.58 -0.58
CA MET A 236 2.45 3.94 -0.05
C MET A 236 3.48 4.02 1.08
N LYS A 237 3.68 2.93 1.81
CA LYS A 237 4.64 2.89 2.91
C LYS A 237 6.09 2.85 2.42
N ASN A 238 6.38 2.05 1.39
CA ASN A 238 7.73 1.77 0.92
C ASN A 238 8.06 2.43 -0.44
N GLY A 239 7.04 2.93 -1.15
CA GLY A 239 7.19 3.39 -2.52
C GLY A 239 7.40 2.22 -3.49
N ILE A 240 8.20 2.43 -4.53
CA ILE A 240 8.58 1.40 -5.50
C ILE A 240 9.78 0.63 -4.95
N GLN A 241 9.64 -0.68 -4.87
CA GLN A 241 10.68 -1.62 -4.40
C GLN A 241 11.03 -2.57 -5.55
N TRP A 242 12.18 -2.36 -6.22
CA TRP A 242 12.59 -3.26 -7.29
C TRP A 242 13.04 -4.61 -6.75
N VAL A 243 12.83 -5.63 -7.54
CA VAL A 243 13.19 -7.02 -7.22
C VAL A 243 14.45 -7.39 -7.98
N VAL A 244 15.46 -7.87 -7.26
CA VAL A 244 16.72 -8.32 -7.87
C VAL A 244 16.67 -9.78 -8.29
N ALA A 245 15.88 -10.61 -7.59
CA ALA A 245 15.87 -12.04 -7.84
C ALA A 245 14.56 -12.75 -7.47
N TYR A 246 14.24 -13.78 -8.26
CA TYR A 246 13.31 -14.86 -7.94
C TYR A 246 13.98 -16.20 -8.27
N GLY A 247 14.30 -17.01 -7.27
CA GLY A 247 15.13 -18.19 -7.44
C GLY A 247 16.46 -17.88 -8.12
N SER A 248 16.76 -18.56 -9.22
CA SER A 248 17.97 -18.31 -10.04
C SER A 248 17.83 -17.14 -11.02
N LYS A 249 16.60 -16.69 -11.31
CA LYS A 249 16.36 -15.55 -12.22
C LYS A 249 16.79 -14.25 -11.56
N ARG A 250 17.48 -13.41 -12.33
CA ARG A 250 17.87 -12.04 -11.96
C ARG A 250 17.15 -11.03 -12.84
N PHE A 251 16.82 -9.88 -12.27
CA PHE A 251 16.06 -8.81 -12.93
C PHE A 251 16.88 -7.53 -13.00
N TYR A 252 16.50 -6.67 -13.94
CA TYR A 252 16.97 -5.30 -14.03
C TYR A 252 16.06 -4.36 -13.25
N ASN A 253 16.41 -3.05 -13.22
CA ASN A 253 15.65 -2.02 -12.50
C ASN A 253 15.55 -0.70 -13.28
N ARG A 254 15.65 -0.75 -14.61
CA ARG A 254 15.64 0.45 -15.46
C ARG A 254 14.29 1.16 -15.40
N VAL A 255 13.19 0.45 -15.64
CA VAL A 255 11.83 1.00 -15.63
C VAL A 255 11.42 1.38 -14.22
N SER A 256 11.66 0.51 -13.24
CA SER A 256 11.39 0.80 -11.83
C SER A 256 12.16 2.02 -11.31
N SER A 257 13.38 2.28 -11.78
CA SER A 257 14.15 3.49 -11.46
C SER A 257 13.52 4.75 -12.06
N ILE A 258 13.07 4.69 -13.31
CA ILE A 258 12.38 5.81 -13.97
C ILE A 258 11.10 6.15 -13.20
N LEU A 259 10.28 5.13 -12.88
CA LEU A 259 9.03 5.30 -12.17
C LEU A 259 9.25 5.79 -10.74
N ALA A 260 10.28 5.33 -10.03
CA ALA A 260 10.61 5.81 -8.69
C ALA A 260 11.03 7.29 -8.69
N THR A 261 11.84 7.71 -9.68
CA THR A 261 12.20 9.12 -9.84
C THR A 261 10.98 9.97 -10.17
N ALA A 262 10.09 9.48 -11.03
CA ALA A 262 8.86 10.18 -11.40
C ALA A 262 7.87 10.26 -10.20
N LEU A 263 7.80 9.20 -9.39
CA LEU A 263 7.00 9.17 -8.14
C LEU A 263 7.47 10.23 -7.16
N ASP A 264 8.78 10.31 -6.93
CA ASP A 264 9.35 11.32 -6.03
C ASP A 264 9.04 12.73 -6.53
N LYS A 265 9.20 13.01 -7.84
CA LYS A 265 8.80 14.29 -8.42
C LYS A 265 7.32 14.60 -8.26
N LEU A 266 6.43 13.63 -8.51
CA LEU A 266 4.98 13.80 -8.33
C LEU A 266 4.62 14.10 -6.87
N ALA A 267 5.32 13.50 -5.92
CA ALA A 267 5.06 13.69 -4.50
C ALA A 267 5.43 15.11 -4.01
N PHE A 268 6.31 15.82 -4.73
CA PHE A 268 6.77 17.18 -4.39
C PHE A 268 6.33 18.24 -5.42
N SER A 269 5.43 17.92 -6.34
CA SER A 269 4.78 18.87 -7.27
C SER A 269 3.51 19.51 -6.64
#